data_20df2f1d3725c9a88ec3e200c5e8451f
#
_entry.id   20df2f1d3725c9a88ec3e200c5e8451f
#
_cell.length_a   1.000
_cell.length_b   1.000
_cell.length_c   1.000
_cell.angle_alpha   90.00
_cell.angle_beta   90.00
_cell.angle_gamma   90.00
#
_symmetry.space_group_name_H-M   'P 1'
#
loop_
_entity.id
_entity.type
_entity.pdbx_description
1 polymer ?
#
loop_
_entity_poly.entity_id
_entity_poly.type
_entity_poly.pdbx_seq_one_letter_code
_entity_poly.pdbx_strand_id
1 'polypeptide(L)'
;MNSRLILSGIVSFVFYFGWAYWANSADNISSAITLQSAIVQGSYSGFVTLFFTLILEKVVNKYKLSYVSLAFITPIICKFHSQTPQNIAIKQSLNNVINQSALYLNDKKIAGTLFAPIIPITVQSILVITINLANQTPNLLLTVAPSIFFTAVYAYSYMFALLKKSKNN
;
A
#
# COMPACT_ATOMS: atom_id res chain seq x y z
N MET A 1 -18.83 15.60 10.76
CA MET A 1 -18.28 14.42 10.05
C MET A 1 -19.20 14.15 8.86
N ASN A 2 -18.68 14.13 7.63
CA ASN A 2 -19.51 14.01 6.42
C ASN A 2 -20.26 12.66 6.41
N SER A 3 -21.58 12.68 6.19
CA SER A 3 -22.41 11.46 6.08
C SER A 3 -21.87 10.43 5.07
N ARG A 4 -21.23 10.91 4.00
CA ARG A 4 -20.54 10.06 3.01
C ARG A 4 -19.40 9.24 3.60
N LEU A 5 -18.65 9.82 4.55
CA LEU A 5 -17.53 9.14 5.20
C LEU A 5 -18.05 8.00 6.11
N ILE A 6 -19.10 8.27 6.88
CA ILE A 6 -19.74 7.25 7.74
C ILE A 6 -20.32 6.12 6.89
N LEU A 7 -21.00 6.46 5.80
CA LEU A 7 -21.57 5.48 4.88
C LEU A 7 -20.47 4.58 4.29
N SER A 8 -19.33 5.14 3.88
CA SER A 8 -18.20 4.35 3.37
C SER A 8 -17.64 3.38 4.41
N GLY A 9 -17.59 3.77 5.69
CA GLY A 9 -17.19 2.88 6.78
C GLY A 9 -18.18 1.73 6.99
N ILE A 10 -19.48 2.00 6.94
CA ILE A 10 -20.53 0.97 7.07
C ILE A 10 -20.47 -0.01 5.88
N VAL A 11 -20.37 0.49 4.65
CA VAL A 11 -20.26 -0.35 3.46
C VAL A 11 -19.01 -1.23 3.54
N SER A 12 -17.87 -0.67 3.96
CA SER A 12 -16.64 -1.41 4.17
C SER A 12 -16.79 -2.50 5.23
N PHE A 13 -17.42 -2.17 6.37
CA PHE A 13 -17.72 -3.16 7.42
C PHE A 13 -18.51 -4.34 6.86
N VAL A 14 -19.67 -4.07 6.21
CA VAL A 14 -20.58 -5.11 5.72
C VAL A 14 -19.88 -6.01 4.67
N PHE A 15 -19.15 -5.40 3.74
CA PHE A 15 -18.44 -6.12 2.69
C PHE A 15 -17.38 -7.07 3.26
N TYR A 16 -16.49 -6.56 4.13
CA TYR A 16 -15.40 -7.35 4.67
C TYR A 16 -15.84 -8.33 5.75
N PHE A 17 -16.91 -8.04 6.47
CA PHE A 17 -17.57 -9.00 7.34
C PHE A 17 -18.08 -10.21 6.54
N GLY A 18 -18.86 -9.97 5.48
CA GLY A 18 -19.40 -11.02 4.63
C GLY A 18 -18.30 -11.84 3.95
N TRP A 19 -17.25 -11.18 3.45
CA TRP A 19 -16.11 -11.85 2.86
C TRP A 19 -15.36 -12.74 3.86
N ALA A 20 -15.02 -12.21 5.03
CA ALA A 20 -14.31 -12.96 6.05
C ALA A 20 -15.15 -14.13 6.61
N TYR A 21 -16.45 -13.94 6.74
CA TYR A 21 -17.38 -15.01 7.11
C TYR A 21 -17.31 -16.14 6.08
N TRP A 22 -17.48 -15.82 4.79
CA TRP A 22 -17.40 -16.80 3.71
C TRP A 22 -16.03 -17.48 3.64
N ALA A 23 -14.94 -16.74 3.70
CA ALA A 23 -13.58 -17.25 3.61
C ALA A 23 -13.20 -18.23 4.74
N ASN A 24 -13.85 -18.11 5.91
CA ASN A 24 -13.60 -18.95 7.06
C ASN A 24 -14.73 -19.95 7.34
N SER A 25 -15.74 -20.05 6.47
CA SER A 25 -16.84 -21.01 6.57
C SER A 25 -16.47 -22.37 5.95
N ALA A 26 -15.39 -23.01 6.43
CA ALA A 26 -15.03 -24.38 6.02
C ALA A 26 -15.63 -25.39 6.99
N ASP A 27 -15.92 -26.60 6.51
CA ASP A 27 -16.64 -27.65 7.26
C ASP A 27 -16.00 -28.04 8.60
N ASN A 28 -14.70 -27.78 8.77
CA ASN A 28 -13.93 -28.12 9.98
C ASN A 28 -13.73 -26.94 10.95
N ILE A 29 -14.31 -25.77 10.65
CA ILE A 29 -14.14 -24.58 11.49
C ILE A 29 -15.44 -24.31 12.25
N SER A 30 -15.34 -24.09 13.57
CA SER A 30 -16.52 -23.81 14.36
C SER A 30 -17.16 -22.48 13.95
N SER A 31 -18.49 -22.43 13.93
CA SER A 31 -19.25 -21.22 13.60
C SER A 31 -18.89 -20.00 14.46
N ALA A 32 -18.49 -20.24 15.72
CA ALA A 32 -18.04 -19.19 16.62
C ALA A 32 -16.73 -18.53 16.15
N ILE A 33 -15.74 -19.31 15.70
CA ILE A 33 -14.46 -18.82 15.18
C ILE A 33 -14.69 -18.06 13.86
N THR A 34 -15.54 -18.60 12.98
CA THR A 34 -15.92 -17.94 11.73
C THR A 34 -16.56 -16.58 11.99
N LEU A 35 -17.52 -16.50 12.92
CA LEU A 35 -18.19 -15.27 13.28
C LEU A 35 -17.21 -14.26 13.91
N GLN A 36 -16.34 -14.71 14.82
CA GLN A 36 -15.31 -13.88 15.42
C GLN A 36 -14.39 -13.27 14.36
N SER A 37 -13.88 -14.06 13.42
CA SER A 37 -13.05 -13.60 12.32
C SER A 37 -13.78 -12.56 11.45
N ALA A 38 -15.05 -12.79 11.16
CA ALA A 38 -15.87 -11.85 10.39
C ALA A 38 -16.09 -10.51 11.12
N ILE A 39 -16.40 -10.54 12.43
CA ILE A 39 -16.56 -9.32 13.24
C ILE A 39 -15.24 -8.54 13.29
N VAL A 40 -14.12 -9.21 13.57
CA VAL A 40 -12.79 -8.55 13.63
C VAL A 40 -12.45 -7.89 12.31
N GLN A 41 -12.58 -8.61 11.20
CA GLN A 41 -12.23 -8.08 9.87
C GLN A 41 -13.17 -6.94 9.44
N GLY A 42 -14.47 -7.09 9.66
CA GLY A 42 -15.46 -6.05 9.34
C GLY A 42 -15.24 -4.77 10.15
N SER A 43 -15.09 -4.90 11.47
CA SER A 43 -14.84 -3.76 12.37
C SER A 43 -13.54 -3.04 12.01
N TYR A 44 -12.45 -3.79 11.84
CA TYR A 44 -11.18 -3.25 11.40
C TYR A 44 -11.33 -2.46 10.09
N SER A 45 -11.94 -3.06 9.07
CA SER A 45 -12.08 -2.45 7.75
C SER A 45 -12.96 -1.20 7.78
N GLY A 46 -14.02 -1.18 8.57
CA GLY A 46 -14.86 -0.01 8.77
C GLY A 46 -14.09 1.16 9.39
N PHE A 47 -13.37 0.91 10.49
CA PHE A 47 -12.52 1.91 11.14
C PHE A 47 -11.41 2.42 10.23
N VAL A 48 -10.67 1.50 9.60
CA VAL A 48 -9.53 1.87 8.74
C VAL A 48 -9.97 2.70 7.55
N THR A 49 -11.11 2.40 6.94
CA THR A 49 -11.65 3.19 5.82
C THR A 49 -11.81 4.67 6.19
N LEU A 50 -12.25 4.97 7.41
CA LEU A 50 -12.40 6.34 7.89
C LEU A 50 -11.05 7.04 8.03
N PHE A 51 -10.08 6.42 8.72
CA PHE A 51 -8.77 7.00 8.97
C PHE A 51 -7.87 7.02 7.74
N PHE A 52 -7.93 5.96 6.91
CA PHE A 52 -7.13 5.83 5.70
C PHE A 52 -7.40 6.98 4.72
N THR A 53 -8.66 7.34 4.51
CA THR A 53 -9.01 8.44 3.62
C THR A 53 -8.40 9.77 4.09
N LEU A 54 -8.43 10.05 5.40
CA LEU A 54 -7.83 11.25 5.97
C LEU A 54 -6.30 11.28 5.83
N ILE A 55 -5.65 10.13 6.07
CA ILE A 55 -4.19 10.01 5.94
C ILE A 55 -3.79 10.16 4.47
N LEU A 56 -4.49 9.47 3.57
CA LEU A 56 -4.22 9.50 2.14
C LEU A 56 -4.32 10.93 1.59
N GLU A 57 -5.34 11.69 1.98
CA GLU A 57 -5.52 13.08 1.56
C GLU A 57 -4.34 13.96 2.01
N LYS A 58 -3.91 13.82 3.27
CA LYS A 58 -2.74 14.56 3.79
C LYS A 58 -1.45 14.19 3.05
N VAL A 59 -1.22 12.90 2.82
CA VAL A 59 -0.01 12.41 2.15
C VAL A 59 0.02 12.86 0.69
N VAL A 60 -1.07 12.69 -0.05
CA VAL A 60 -1.15 13.14 -1.45
C VAL A 60 -0.93 14.64 -1.56
N ASN A 61 -1.54 15.46 -0.71
CA ASN A 61 -1.35 16.90 -0.71
C ASN A 61 0.10 17.30 -0.40
N LYS A 62 0.77 16.59 0.50
CA LYS A 62 2.19 16.82 0.83
C LYS A 62 3.12 16.54 -0.37
N TYR A 63 2.85 15.49 -1.12
CA TYR A 63 3.70 15.05 -2.25
C TYR A 63 3.28 15.61 -3.62
N LYS A 64 2.23 16.43 -3.68
CA LYS A 64 1.65 16.96 -4.91
C LYS A 64 2.64 17.72 -5.81
N LEU A 65 3.62 18.40 -5.21
CA LEU A 65 4.67 19.15 -5.91
C LEU A 65 6.04 18.47 -5.88
N SER A 66 6.13 17.26 -5.32
CA SER A 66 7.38 16.53 -5.19
C SER A 66 7.64 15.67 -6.43
N TYR A 67 8.89 15.62 -6.85
CA TYR A 67 9.37 14.75 -7.92
C TYR A 67 10.48 13.86 -7.38
N VAL A 68 10.47 12.58 -7.73
CA VAL A 68 11.53 11.64 -7.43
C VAL A 68 12.35 11.42 -8.70
N SER A 69 13.65 11.77 -8.65
CA SER A 69 14.56 11.45 -9.73
C SER A 69 14.91 9.97 -9.71
N LEU A 70 14.76 9.28 -10.83
CA LEU A 70 15.15 7.87 -10.96
C LEU A 70 16.66 7.67 -10.78
N ALA A 71 17.46 8.73 -10.97
CA ALA A 71 18.91 8.71 -10.72
C ALA A 71 19.25 8.46 -9.24
N PHE A 72 18.32 8.70 -8.29
CA PHE A 72 18.56 8.49 -6.86
C PHE A 72 18.63 6.99 -6.47
N ILE A 73 18.08 6.10 -7.29
CA ILE A 73 18.07 4.65 -7.03
C ILE A 73 19.45 4.03 -7.32
N THR A 74 20.25 4.64 -8.18
CA THR A 74 21.54 4.11 -8.63
C THR A 74 22.63 4.01 -7.54
N PRO A 75 22.78 4.95 -6.59
CA PRO A 75 23.80 4.85 -5.52
C PRO A 75 23.53 3.75 -4.50
N ILE A 76 22.27 3.36 -4.31
CA ILE A 76 21.89 2.37 -3.28
C ILE A 76 22.40 0.98 -3.65
N ILE A 77 22.41 0.67 -4.96
CA ILE A 77 22.86 -0.65 -5.46
C ILE A 77 24.39 -0.81 -5.35
N CYS A 78 25.16 0.28 -5.38
CA CYS A 78 26.62 0.26 -5.37
C CYS A 78 27.26 0.10 -3.98
N LYS A 79 26.50 0.19 -2.88
CA LYS A 79 27.05 0.24 -1.50
C LYS A 79 27.43 -1.12 -0.92
N PHE A 80 27.14 -2.22 -1.61
CA PHE A 80 27.20 -3.59 -1.07
C PHE A 80 28.35 -4.45 -1.61
N HIS A 81 29.53 -3.91 -2.04
CA HIS A 81 30.59 -4.76 -2.54
C HIS A 81 31.95 -4.58 -1.86
N SER A 82 32.57 -5.71 -1.49
CA SER A 82 33.92 -5.77 -0.93
C SER A 82 35.01 -5.44 -1.98
N GLN A 83 36.15 -4.92 -1.52
CA GLN A 83 37.23 -4.42 -2.37
C GLN A 83 38.19 -5.55 -2.82
N THR A 84 37.78 -6.42 -3.72
CA THR A 84 38.71 -7.34 -4.40
C THR A 84 39.05 -6.81 -5.80
N PRO A 85 40.28 -7.11 -6.38
CA PRO A 85 40.68 -6.62 -7.71
C PRO A 85 39.70 -6.96 -8.82
N GLN A 86 39.05 -8.13 -8.76
CA GLN A 86 38.03 -8.57 -9.71
C GLN A 86 36.74 -7.75 -9.57
N ASN A 87 36.38 -7.39 -8.32
CA ASN A 87 35.24 -6.54 -8.05
C ASN A 87 35.46 -5.09 -8.47
N ILE A 88 36.72 -4.62 -8.55
CA ILE A 88 37.05 -3.28 -9.03
C ILE A 88 36.81 -3.18 -10.54
N ALA A 89 37.19 -4.20 -11.33
CA ALA A 89 36.94 -4.21 -12.78
C ALA A 89 35.44 -4.30 -13.10
N ILE A 90 34.69 -5.14 -12.36
CA ILE A 90 33.24 -5.24 -12.46
C ILE A 90 32.58 -3.92 -12.03
N LYS A 91 33.10 -3.28 -10.98
CA LYS A 91 32.60 -1.99 -10.49
C LYS A 91 32.85 -0.85 -11.49
N GLN A 92 33.97 -0.84 -12.19
CA GLN A 92 34.22 0.14 -13.25
C GLN A 92 33.29 -0.05 -14.45
N SER A 93 33.08 -1.29 -14.89
CA SER A 93 32.13 -1.59 -15.96
C SER A 93 30.68 -1.28 -15.56
N LEU A 94 30.28 -1.64 -14.34
CA LEU A 94 28.97 -1.30 -13.76
C LEU A 94 28.81 0.21 -13.57
N ASN A 95 29.84 0.94 -13.10
CA ASN A 95 29.79 2.39 -12.96
C ASN A 95 29.60 3.09 -14.31
N ASN A 96 30.19 2.60 -15.38
CA ASN A 96 29.95 3.15 -16.70
C ASN A 96 28.50 2.94 -17.17
N VAL A 97 27.95 1.72 -16.98
CA VAL A 97 26.55 1.43 -17.30
C VAL A 97 25.60 2.24 -16.39
N ILE A 98 25.92 2.34 -15.08
CA ILE A 98 25.14 3.08 -14.12
C ILE A 98 25.20 4.59 -14.41
N ASN A 99 26.37 5.15 -14.75
CA ASN A 99 26.52 6.56 -15.12
C ASN A 99 25.76 6.88 -16.40
N GLN A 100 25.82 6.02 -17.43
CA GLN A 100 25.03 6.18 -18.65
C GLN A 100 23.53 6.07 -18.35
N SER A 101 23.12 5.10 -17.51
CA SER A 101 21.73 4.95 -17.06
C SER A 101 21.28 6.15 -16.22
N ALA A 102 22.14 6.68 -15.34
CA ALA A 102 21.86 7.85 -14.53
C ALA A 102 21.70 9.11 -15.39
N LEU A 103 22.54 9.30 -16.42
CA LEU A 103 22.40 10.39 -17.39
C LEU A 103 21.10 10.28 -18.17
N TYR A 104 20.73 9.06 -18.61
CA TYR A 104 19.49 8.81 -19.33
C TYR A 104 18.24 8.99 -18.45
N LEU A 105 18.35 8.67 -17.15
CA LEU A 105 17.26 8.75 -16.18
C LEU A 105 17.18 10.10 -15.47
N ASN A 106 18.22 10.94 -15.57
CA ASN A 106 18.28 12.24 -14.89
C ASN A 106 17.17 13.20 -15.34
N ASP A 107 16.78 13.12 -16.62
CA ASP A 107 15.67 13.91 -17.17
C ASP A 107 14.29 13.27 -16.94
N LYS A 108 14.25 12.01 -16.50
CA LYS A 108 12.99 11.31 -16.21
C LYS A 108 12.61 11.48 -14.75
N LYS A 109 11.73 12.42 -14.50
CA LYS A 109 11.15 12.68 -13.17
C LYS A 109 9.80 11.97 -13.07
N ILE A 110 9.65 11.11 -12.08
CA ILE A 110 8.35 10.54 -11.71
C ILE A 110 7.71 11.47 -10.67
N ALA A 111 6.45 11.82 -10.88
CA ALA A 111 5.72 12.61 -9.90
C ALA A 111 5.69 11.88 -8.56
N GLY A 112 6.16 12.51 -7.50
CA GLY A 112 6.18 11.96 -6.14
C GLY A 112 4.80 11.54 -5.64
N THR A 113 3.75 12.11 -6.22
CA THR A 113 2.36 11.72 -5.99
C THR A 113 2.07 10.26 -6.29
N LEU A 114 2.76 9.63 -7.28
CA LEU A 114 2.58 8.21 -7.57
C LEU A 114 3.07 7.30 -6.42
N PHE A 115 4.02 7.77 -5.62
CA PHE A 115 4.52 7.05 -4.44
C PHE A 115 3.71 7.36 -3.17
N ALA A 116 2.94 8.45 -3.17
CA ALA A 116 2.18 8.88 -2.00
C ALA A 116 1.23 7.79 -1.45
N PRO A 117 0.46 7.05 -2.27
CA PRO A 117 -0.43 6.01 -1.77
C PRO A 117 0.29 4.79 -1.18
N ILE A 118 1.55 4.54 -1.54
CA ILE A 118 2.31 3.37 -1.06
C ILE A 118 2.44 3.40 0.46
N ILE A 119 2.73 4.56 1.04
CA ILE A 119 2.90 4.72 2.50
C ILE A 119 1.65 4.26 3.26
N PRO A 120 0.45 4.84 3.03
CA PRO A 120 -0.74 4.40 3.74
C PRO A 120 -1.15 2.95 3.41
N ILE A 121 -0.94 2.47 2.17
CA ILE A 121 -1.19 1.08 1.79
C ILE A 121 -0.31 0.14 2.61
N THR A 122 0.99 0.42 2.74
CA THR A 122 1.93 -0.41 3.52
C THR A 122 1.53 -0.44 4.99
N VAL A 123 1.23 0.71 5.60
CA VAL A 123 0.80 0.80 7.00
C VAL A 123 -0.47 -0.02 7.22
N GLN A 124 -1.46 0.16 6.35
CA GLN A 124 -2.73 -0.57 6.45
C GLN A 124 -2.54 -2.08 6.22
N SER A 125 -1.67 -2.49 5.30
CA SER A 125 -1.37 -3.91 5.06
C SER A 125 -0.74 -4.57 6.29
N ILE A 126 0.22 -3.92 6.94
CA ILE A 126 0.83 -4.40 8.17
C ILE A 126 -0.23 -4.54 9.28
N LEU A 127 -1.07 -3.53 9.45
CA LEU A 127 -2.12 -3.55 10.48
C LEU A 127 -3.14 -4.67 10.26
N VAL A 128 -3.64 -4.85 9.03
CA VAL A 128 -4.63 -5.90 8.75
C VAL A 128 -4.05 -7.31 8.93
N ILE A 129 -2.80 -7.53 8.52
CA ILE A 129 -2.11 -8.79 8.73
C ILE A 129 -1.94 -9.04 10.24
N THR A 130 -1.43 -8.06 10.99
CA THR A 130 -1.16 -8.19 12.43
C THR A 130 -2.44 -8.50 13.22
N ILE A 131 -3.55 -7.80 12.94
CA ILE A 131 -4.82 -8.01 13.64
C ILE A 131 -5.39 -9.41 13.36
N ASN A 132 -5.33 -9.86 12.10
CA ASN A 132 -5.84 -11.18 11.74
C ASN A 132 -4.94 -12.31 12.27
N LEU A 133 -3.61 -12.11 12.35
CA LEU A 133 -2.70 -13.04 13.03
C LEU A 133 -3.00 -13.11 14.52
N ALA A 134 -3.16 -11.96 15.20
CA ALA A 134 -3.50 -11.92 16.63
C ALA A 134 -4.85 -12.59 16.93
N ASN A 135 -5.80 -12.48 15.99
CA ASN A 135 -7.10 -13.15 16.09
C ASN A 135 -7.06 -14.65 15.69
N GLN A 136 -5.89 -15.16 15.28
CA GLN A 136 -5.75 -16.55 14.80
C GLN A 136 -6.74 -16.91 13.69
N THR A 137 -6.99 -15.97 12.75
CA THR A 137 -7.91 -16.14 11.63
C THR A 137 -7.51 -17.36 10.79
N PRO A 138 -8.38 -18.38 10.61
CA PRO A 138 -8.00 -19.66 10.01
C PRO A 138 -7.46 -19.53 8.58
N ASN A 139 -8.16 -18.80 7.71
CA ASN A 139 -7.78 -18.56 6.32
C ASN A 139 -7.21 -17.15 6.13
N LEU A 140 -6.08 -16.88 6.80
CA LEU A 140 -5.46 -15.56 6.84
C LEU A 140 -5.29 -14.93 5.44
N LEU A 141 -4.68 -15.65 4.50
CA LEU A 141 -4.39 -15.12 3.17
C LEU A 141 -5.68 -14.75 2.42
N LEU A 142 -6.66 -15.66 2.42
CA LEU A 142 -7.94 -15.45 1.73
C LEU A 142 -8.73 -14.30 2.36
N THR A 143 -8.61 -14.11 3.68
CA THR A 143 -9.27 -13.02 4.41
C THR A 143 -8.63 -11.66 4.15
N VAL A 144 -7.30 -11.60 4.09
CA VAL A 144 -6.52 -10.35 4.07
C VAL A 144 -6.24 -9.86 2.64
N ALA A 145 -6.01 -10.77 1.67
CA ALA A 145 -5.63 -10.40 0.32
C ALA A 145 -6.61 -9.43 -0.38
N PRO A 146 -7.94 -9.64 -0.34
CA PRO A 146 -8.88 -8.68 -0.92
C PRO A 146 -8.83 -7.30 -0.25
N SER A 147 -8.63 -7.27 1.08
CA SER A 147 -8.52 -6.00 1.82
C SER A 147 -7.35 -5.16 1.31
N ILE A 148 -6.18 -5.77 1.10
CA ILE A 148 -5.00 -5.09 0.57
C ILE A 148 -5.23 -4.67 -0.88
N PHE A 149 -5.77 -5.55 -1.72
CA PHE A 149 -6.03 -5.28 -3.12
C PHE A 149 -7.00 -4.11 -3.32
N PHE A 150 -8.17 -4.16 -2.69
CA PHE A 150 -9.17 -3.08 -2.82
C PHE A 150 -8.69 -1.77 -2.19
N THR A 151 -7.90 -1.82 -1.12
CA THR A 151 -7.29 -0.61 -0.56
C THR A 151 -6.32 0.03 -1.55
N ALA A 152 -5.49 -0.75 -2.24
CA ALA A 152 -4.59 -0.23 -3.26
C ALA A 152 -5.36 0.41 -4.43
N VAL A 153 -6.38 -0.27 -4.96
CA VAL A 153 -7.23 0.26 -6.02
C VAL A 153 -7.92 1.55 -5.58
N TYR A 154 -8.48 1.58 -4.37
CA TYR A 154 -9.13 2.78 -3.82
C TYR A 154 -8.13 3.93 -3.67
N ALA A 155 -6.95 3.68 -3.11
CA ALA A 155 -5.94 4.70 -2.85
C ALA A 155 -5.47 5.40 -4.13
N TYR A 156 -5.17 4.63 -5.18
CA TYR A 156 -4.78 5.18 -6.47
C TYR A 156 -5.93 5.89 -7.17
N SER A 157 -7.14 5.32 -7.15
CA SER A 157 -8.32 5.96 -7.73
C SER A 157 -8.62 7.30 -7.06
N TYR A 158 -8.55 7.35 -5.73
CA TYR A 158 -8.77 8.57 -4.95
C TYR A 158 -7.67 9.62 -5.22
N MET A 159 -6.40 9.19 -5.29
CA MET A 159 -5.29 10.07 -5.66
C MET A 159 -5.51 10.71 -7.03
N PHE A 160 -5.87 9.94 -8.04
CA PHE A 160 -6.14 10.49 -9.38
C PHE A 160 -7.33 11.45 -9.39
N ALA A 161 -8.37 11.18 -8.61
CA ALA A 161 -9.51 12.09 -8.45
C ALA A 161 -9.11 13.43 -7.82
N LEU A 162 -8.25 13.40 -6.78
CA LEU A 162 -7.72 14.62 -6.15
C LEU A 162 -6.86 15.44 -7.11
N LEU A 163 -5.99 14.78 -7.89
CA LEU A 163 -5.13 15.47 -8.86
C LEU A 163 -5.96 16.12 -9.98
N LYS A 164 -7.00 15.44 -10.46
CA LYS A 164 -7.91 16.00 -11.47
C LYS A 164 -8.64 17.22 -10.94
N LYS A 165 -9.16 17.19 -9.72
CA LYS A 165 -9.83 18.33 -9.09
C LYS A 165 -8.90 19.53 -8.93
N SER A 166 -7.64 19.29 -8.57
CA SER A 166 -6.63 20.35 -8.42
C SER A 166 -6.17 21.01 -9.70
N LYS A 167 -6.36 20.35 -10.86
CA LYS A 167 -6.03 20.93 -12.17
C LYS A 167 -7.13 21.85 -12.71
N ASN A 168 -8.35 21.68 -12.20
CA ASN A 168 -9.54 22.42 -12.64
C ASN A 168 -9.85 23.63 -11.75
N ASN A 169 -9.11 23.84 -10.66
CA ASN A 169 -9.13 25.03 -9.81
C ASN A 169 -7.86 25.85 -10.01
#